data_1c488eb3363730241c520fb4e3c22fc1
#
_entry.id   1c488eb3363730241c520fb4e3c22fc1
#
_cell.length_a   1.000
_cell.length_b   1.000
_cell.length_c   1.000
_cell.angle_alpha   90.00
_cell.angle_beta   90.00
_cell.angle_gamma   90.00
#
_symmetry.space_group_name_H-M   'P 1'
#
loop_
_entity.id
_entity.type
_entity.pdbx_description
1 polymer ?
#
loop_
_entity_poly.entity_id
_entity_poly.type
_entity_poly.pdbx_seq_one_letter_code
_entity_poly.pdbx_strand_id
1 'polypeptide(L)'
;ESASEKFKPGDEVILTGWRVGEIYFGGYSQYAKVKGEFLVKKPKNLSLKQAMIMGTAGFTALQSSFTAKITREELLLGEKVENVIVSGASGGVGSMSVMILNKLGCNVTAVTGKDSNADYLKLIGAKNVINTSELTKEARPLDKGLWDGAVDTVGGNVLENILSQTKDGGIVSACGNAADIKLNTTVMPFIIRGVKLWGINSV
;
A
#
# COMPACT_ATOMS: atom_id res chain seq x y z
N GLU A 1 19.38 22.41 20.18
CA GLU A 1 18.61 23.66 19.99
C GLU A 1 17.88 23.59 18.65
N SER A 2 16.58 23.87 18.65
CA SER A 2 15.79 23.92 17.41
C SER A 2 15.90 25.30 16.78
N ALA A 3 16.35 25.34 15.54
CA ALA A 3 16.33 26.58 14.75
C ALA A 3 14.97 26.75 14.01
N SER A 4 14.02 25.86 14.22
CA SER A 4 12.71 25.89 13.56
C SER A 4 11.67 26.55 14.45
N GLU A 5 10.96 27.54 13.92
CA GLU A 5 9.81 28.16 14.62
C GLU A 5 8.64 27.19 14.85
N LYS A 6 8.59 26.10 14.07
CA LYS A 6 7.51 25.09 14.13
C LYS A 6 7.63 24.14 15.32
N PHE A 7 8.83 23.97 15.87
CA PHE A 7 9.13 23.00 16.93
C PHE A 7 9.93 23.67 18.06
N LYS A 8 9.75 23.14 19.27
CA LYS A 8 10.49 23.55 20.46
C LYS A 8 11.15 22.35 21.12
N PRO A 9 12.21 22.56 21.95
CA PRO A 9 12.81 21.49 22.74
C PRO A 9 11.76 20.72 23.54
N GLY A 10 11.83 19.39 23.48
CA GLY A 10 10.87 18.49 24.12
C GLY A 10 9.68 18.06 23.23
N ASP A 11 9.50 18.64 22.05
CA ASP A 11 8.49 18.16 21.12
C ASP A 11 8.87 16.77 20.61
N GLU A 12 7.95 15.81 20.69
CA GLU A 12 8.08 14.50 20.06
C GLU A 12 7.72 14.61 18.57
N VAL A 13 8.63 14.14 17.72
CA VAL A 13 8.52 14.30 16.26
C VAL A 13 8.72 12.98 15.52
N ILE A 14 8.18 12.91 14.31
CA ILE A 14 8.33 11.79 13.38
C ILE A 14 9.10 12.31 12.16
N LEU A 15 10.05 11.53 11.69
CA LEU A 15 10.78 11.72 10.45
C LEU A 15 10.70 10.46 9.61
N THR A 16 10.14 10.58 8.41
CA THR A 16 10.11 9.49 7.41
C THR A 16 10.36 10.10 6.02
N GLY A 17 11.03 9.36 5.14
CA GLY A 17 11.29 9.81 3.78
C GLY A 17 12.34 10.92 3.67
N TRP A 18 12.12 11.87 2.76
CA TRP A 18 12.99 13.02 2.50
C TRP A 18 14.43 12.65 2.15
N ARG A 19 14.66 11.41 1.70
CA ARG A 19 15.98 10.84 1.39
C ARG A 19 16.95 10.87 2.59
N VAL A 20 16.41 10.86 3.81
CA VAL A 20 17.18 10.70 5.05
C VAL A 20 17.61 9.24 5.17
N GLY A 21 18.91 9.01 5.30
CA GLY A 21 19.52 7.69 5.18
C GLY A 21 20.05 7.35 3.78
N GLU A 22 19.79 8.23 2.79
CA GLU A 22 20.29 8.09 1.41
C GLU A 22 21.24 9.25 1.05
N ILE A 23 20.73 10.49 1.01
CA ILE A 23 21.50 11.72 0.74
C ILE A 23 21.85 12.42 2.04
N TYR A 24 20.95 12.45 2.99
CA TYR A 24 21.18 13.02 4.31
C TYR A 24 21.54 11.90 5.29
N PHE A 25 22.27 12.23 6.36
CA PHE A 25 22.59 11.28 7.42
C PHE A 25 21.30 10.69 8.00
N GLY A 26 21.30 9.35 8.20
CA GLY A 26 20.13 8.60 8.68
C GLY A 26 19.97 8.66 10.20
N GLY A 27 19.02 7.86 10.69
CA GLY A 27 18.61 7.83 12.11
C GLY A 27 19.36 6.84 12.99
N TYR A 28 20.40 6.14 12.50
CA TYR A 28 21.21 5.23 13.32
C TYR A 28 22.24 6.00 14.18
N SER A 29 21.74 6.94 14.98
CA SER A 29 22.54 7.78 15.86
C SER A 29 21.69 8.29 17.02
N GLN A 30 22.32 8.69 18.11
CA GLN A 30 21.66 9.30 19.26
C GLN A 30 21.13 10.69 18.94
N TYR A 31 21.77 11.39 18.01
CA TYR A 31 21.42 12.74 17.59
C TYR A 31 21.46 12.85 16.07
N ALA A 32 20.50 13.56 15.49
CA ALA A 32 20.47 13.85 14.08
C ALA A 32 20.17 15.34 13.86
N LYS A 33 20.88 15.97 12.91
CA LYS A 33 20.57 17.32 12.45
C LYS A 33 19.77 17.21 11.15
N VAL A 34 18.51 17.64 11.21
CA VAL A 34 17.58 17.55 10.08
C VAL A 34 16.85 18.88 9.90
N LYS A 35 16.30 19.11 8.71
CA LYS A 35 15.48 20.29 8.46
C LYS A 35 14.13 20.16 9.18
N GLY A 36 13.66 21.26 9.78
CA GLY A 36 12.37 21.29 10.47
C GLY A 36 11.17 20.97 9.55
N GLU A 37 11.28 21.29 8.26
CA GLU A 37 10.25 20.95 7.26
C GLU A 37 10.06 19.45 7.03
N PHE A 38 11.07 18.63 7.34
CA PHE A 38 11.00 17.16 7.23
C PHE A 38 10.25 16.52 8.41
N LEU A 39 10.02 17.27 9.45
CA LEU A 39 9.47 16.77 10.69
C LEU A 39 7.95 16.96 10.78
N VAL A 40 7.29 15.97 11.35
CA VAL A 40 5.88 16.02 11.71
C VAL A 40 5.75 15.82 13.20
N LYS A 41 4.89 16.59 13.88
CA LYS A 41 4.58 16.37 15.30
C LYS A 41 3.91 15.01 15.47
N LYS A 42 4.42 14.23 16.41
CA LYS A 42 3.81 12.94 16.75
C LYS A 42 2.38 13.17 17.31
N PRO A 43 1.37 12.43 16.82
CA PRO A 43 0.04 12.45 17.41
C PRO A 43 0.07 12.11 18.91
N LYS A 44 -0.72 12.81 19.72
CA LYS A 44 -0.73 12.65 21.19
C LYS A 44 -1.09 11.24 21.65
N ASN A 45 -1.95 10.56 20.89
CA ASN A 45 -2.46 9.22 21.19
C ASN A 45 -1.59 8.07 20.68
N LEU A 46 -0.43 8.37 20.10
CA LEU A 46 0.56 7.38 19.69
C LEU A 46 1.81 7.46 20.58
N SER A 47 2.37 6.33 20.96
CA SER A 47 3.73 6.28 21.50
C SER A 47 4.75 6.42 20.38
N LEU A 48 5.99 6.80 20.72
CA LEU A 48 7.11 6.83 19.75
C LEU A 48 7.31 5.47 19.09
N LYS A 49 7.19 4.37 19.85
CA LYS A 49 7.27 3.00 19.32
C LYS A 49 6.17 2.72 18.28
N GLN A 50 4.93 3.09 18.56
CA GLN A 50 3.82 2.92 17.62
C GLN A 50 4.01 3.76 16.35
N ALA A 51 4.49 4.99 16.47
CA ALA A 51 4.82 5.83 15.33
C ALA A 51 5.90 5.21 14.44
N MET A 52 6.94 4.59 15.04
CA MET A 52 7.99 3.90 14.30
C MET A 52 7.53 2.59 13.67
N ILE A 53 6.59 1.87 14.30
CA ILE A 53 5.98 0.65 13.70
C ILE A 53 5.23 1.02 12.41
N MET A 54 4.53 2.14 12.39
CA MET A 54 3.84 2.60 11.19
C MET A 54 4.82 3.04 10.11
N GLY A 55 5.70 3.96 10.41
CA GLY A 55 6.77 4.45 9.54
C GLY A 55 6.32 4.70 8.09
N THR A 56 7.24 4.56 7.15
CA THR A 56 6.98 4.68 5.70
C THR A 56 5.97 3.63 5.21
N ALA A 57 6.03 2.40 5.76
CA ALA A 57 5.12 1.33 5.34
C ALA A 57 3.65 1.66 5.66
N GLY A 58 3.38 2.21 6.85
CA GLY A 58 2.02 2.63 7.23
C GLY A 58 1.51 3.79 6.41
N PHE A 59 2.37 4.76 6.11
CA PHE A 59 2.04 5.89 5.25
C PHE A 59 1.68 5.42 3.82
N THR A 60 2.53 4.58 3.24
CA THR A 60 2.31 3.99 1.91
C THR A 60 1.03 3.15 1.86
N ALA A 61 0.80 2.32 2.89
CA ALA A 61 -0.41 1.51 2.98
C ALA A 61 -1.68 2.36 3.05
N LEU A 62 -1.64 3.48 3.78
CA LEU A 62 -2.77 4.39 3.87
C LEU A 62 -3.08 5.04 2.52
N GLN A 63 -2.06 5.60 1.85
CA GLN A 63 -2.21 6.20 0.51
C GLN A 63 -2.75 5.17 -0.48
N SER A 64 -2.14 3.97 -0.54
CA SER A 64 -2.55 2.90 -1.45
C SER A 64 -3.99 2.46 -1.22
N SER A 65 -4.39 2.27 0.05
CA SER A 65 -5.74 1.84 0.41
C SER A 65 -6.78 2.90 0.09
N PHE A 66 -6.50 4.17 0.36
CA PHE A 66 -7.40 5.27 0.02
C PHE A 66 -7.54 5.43 -1.49
N THR A 67 -6.46 5.33 -2.25
CA THR A 67 -6.52 5.38 -3.71
C THR A 67 -7.36 4.23 -4.27
N ALA A 68 -7.13 3.01 -3.82
CA ALA A 68 -7.84 1.83 -4.31
C ALA A 68 -9.35 1.85 -3.97
N LYS A 69 -9.75 2.46 -2.85
CA LYS A 69 -11.15 2.50 -2.41
C LYS A 69 -11.78 3.87 -2.59
N ILE A 70 -11.33 4.87 -1.85
CA ILE A 70 -12.03 6.15 -1.72
C ILE A 70 -12.00 6.92 -3.03
N THR A 71 -10.85 7.00 -3.68
CA THR A 71 -10.73 7.67 -4.98
C THR A 71 -11.60 6.99 -6.04
N ARG A 72 -11.71 5.66 -6.02
CA ARG A 72 -12.60 4.94 -6.92
C ARG A 72 -14.05 5.28 -6.66
N GLU A 73 -14.49 5.25 -5.40
CA GLU A 73 -15.87 5.59 -5.02
C GLU A 73 -16.25 7.02 -5.42
N GLU A 74 -15.33 7.97 -5.28
CA GLU A 74 -15.52 9.35 -5.73
C GLU A 74 -15.63 9.46 -7.26
N LEU A 75 -14.75 8.78 -8.00
CA LEU A 75 -14.74 8.83 -9.48
C LEU A 75 -15.95 8.14 -10.10
N LEU A 76 -16.56 7.15 -9.44
CA LEU A 76 -17.72 6.41 -9.90
C LEU A 76 -19.01 6.79 -9.17
N LEU A 77 -19.11 8.03 -8.68
CA LEU A 77 -20.32 8.61 -8.10
C LEU A 77 -20.94 7.77 -6.97
N GLY A 78 -20.10 7.20 -6.12
CA GLY A 78 -20.53 6.48 -4.92
C GLY A 78 -20.73 4.98 -5.09
N GLU A 79 -20.35 4.39 -6.22
CA GLU A 79 -20.30 2.92 -6.33
C GLU A 79 -19.33 2.34 -5.29
N LYS A 80 -19.87 1.49 -4.42
CA LYS A 80 -19.09 0.91 -3.32
C LYS A 80 -17.98 0.00 -3.82
N VAL A 81 -16.81 0.12 -3.20
CA VAL A 81 -15.71 -0.83 -3.33
C VAL A 81 -15.89 -1.92 -2.28
N GLU A 82 -16.15 -3.13 -2.72
CA GLU A 82 -16.38 -4.27 -1.83
C GLU A 82 -15.20 -5.24 -1.78
N ASN A 83 -14.73 -5.69 -2.94
CA ASN A 83 -13.72 -6.74 -3.03
C ASN A 83 -12.38 -6.16 -3.45
N VAL A 84 -11.41 -6.19 -2.55
CA VAL A 84 -10.07 -5.66 -2.77
C VAL A 84 -9.02 -6.76 -2.59
N ILE A 85 -8.06 -6.82 -3.51
CA ILE A 85 -6.92 -7.72 -3.40
C ILE A 85 -5.67 -6.95 -2.93
N VAL A 86 -4.87 -7.57 -2.07
CA VAL A 86 -3.60 -7.03 -1.57
C VAL A 86 -2.49 -8.02 -1.85
N SER A 87 -1.56 -7.69 -2.72
CA SER A 87 -0.38 -8.51 -2.99
C SER A 87 0.72 -8.28 -1.95
N GLY A 88 1.57 -9.27 -1.73
CA GLY A 88 2.62 -9.19 -0.70
C GLY A 88 2.07 -8.89 0.70
N ALA A 89 0.89 -9.44 0.99
CA ALA A 89 0.06 -9.09 2.14
C ALA A 89 0.74 -9.32 3.51
N SER A 90 1.73 -10.17 3.59
CA SER A 90 2.50 -10.43 4.83
C SER A 90 3.68 -9.46 5.05
N GLY A 91 3.95 -8.58 4.08
CA GLY A 91 4.96 -7.52 4.22
C GLY A 91 4.46 -6.31 5.00
N GLY A 92 5.35 -5.33 5.24
CA GLY A 92 5.03 -4.12 6.01
C GLY A 92 3.86 -3.32 5.43
N VAL A 93 3.92 -2.96 4.14
CA VAL A 93 2.83 -2.24 3.46
C VAL A 93 1.60 -3.12 3.33
N GLY A 94 1.77 -4.38 2.87
CA GLY A 94 0.66 -5.29 2.61
C GLY A 94 -0.19 -5.57 3.86
N SER A 95 0.43 -5.89 5.00
CA SER A 95 -0.29 -6.19 6.24
C SER A 95 -1.06 -4.98 6.78
N MET A 96 -0.48 -3.79 6.70
CA MET A 96 -1.17 -2.56 7.07
C MET A 96 -2.31 -2.23 6.10
N SER A 97 -2.14 -2.48 4.79
CA SER A 97 -3.23 -2.32 3.81
C SER A 97 -4.39 -3.27 4.09
N VAL A 98 -4.12 -4.52 4.46
CA VAL A 98 -5.17 -5.47 4.88
C VAL A 98 -5.97 -4.91 6.06
N MET A 99 -5.29 -4.44 7.11
CA MET A 99 -5.97 -3.86 8.29
C MET A 99 -6.79 -2.61 7.93
N ILE A 100 -6.24 -1.71 7.14
CA ILE A 100 -6.91 -0.46 6.75
C ILE A 100 -8.16 -0.77 5.92
N LEU A 101 -8.02 -1.57 4.87
CA LEU A 101 -9.12 -1.92 3.97
C LEU A 101 -10.23 -2.69 4.68
N ASN A 102 -9.88 -3.62 5.58
CA ASN A 102 -10.85 -4.31 6.42
C ASN A 102 -11.60 -3.31 7.31
N LYS A 103 -10.90 -2.37 7.95
CA LYS A 103 -11.53 -1.32 8.76
C LYS A 103 -12.43 -0.39 7.94
N LEU A 104 -12.12 -0.19 6.67
CA LEU A 104 -12.95 0.55 5.72
C LEU A 104 -14.13 -0.28 5.16
N GLY A 105 -14.33 -1.51 5.64
CA GLY A 105 -15.46 -2.37 5.29
C GLY A 105 -15.30 -3.17 4.01
N CYS A 106 -14.08 -3.31 3.48
CA CYS A 106 -13.82 -4.13 2.29
C CYS A 106 -13.68 -5.61 2.64
N ASN A 107 -14.10 -6.47 1.70
CA ASN A 107 -13.75 -7.88 1.66
C ASN A 107 -12.32 -8.02 1.12
N VAL A 108 -11.34 -8.16 2.00
CA VAL A 108 -9.92 -8.20 1.59
C VAL A 108 -9.50 -9.63 1.26
N THR A 109 -8.98 -9.84 0.04
CA THR A 109 -8.25 -11.04 -0.34
C THR A 109 -6.76 -10.75 -0.25
N ALA A 110 -6.09 -11.42 0.67
CA ALA A 110 -4.65 -11.28 0.91
C ALA A 110 -3.86 -12.31 0.10
N VAL A 111 -2.81 -11.87 -0.60
CA VAL A 111 -1.93 -12.73 -1.39
C VAL A 111 -0.59 -12.89 -0.69
N THR A 112 -0.17 -14.12 -0.43
CA THR A 112 1.12 -14.42 0.20
C THR A 112 1.78 -15.63 -0.45
N GLY A 113 3.11 -15.64 -0.52
CA GLY A 113 3.89 -16.80 -0.96
C GLY A 113 4.14 -17.82 0.15
N LYS A 114 3.66 -17.58 1.38
CA LYS A 114 3.88 -18.44 2.53
C LYS A 114 2.55 -18.81 3.18
N ASP A 115 2.13 -20.05 3.01
CA ASP A 115 0.87 -20.56 3.58
C ASP A 115 0.81 -20.46 5.11
N SER A 116 1.98 -20.50 5.78
CA SER A 116 2.10 -20.30 7.24
C SER A 116 1.64 -18.92 7.72
N ASN A 117 1.49 -17.94 6.82
CA ASN A 117 1.00 -16.61 7.16
C ASN A 117 -0.52 -16.49 7.09
N ALA A 118 -1.25 -17.54 6.68
CA ALA A 118 -2.68 -17.46 6.45
C ALA A 118 -3.48 -17.07 7.71
N ASP A 119 -3.16 -17.68 8.83
CA ASP A 119 -3.85 -17.39 10.10
C ASP A 119 -3.58 -15.97 10.59
N TYR A 120 -2.33 -15.50 10.45
CA TYR A 120 -1.98 -14.11 10.75
C TYR A 120 -2.76 -13.13 9.86
N LEU A 121 -2.83 -13.39 8.57
CA LEU A 121 -3.54 -12.52 7.62
C LEU A 121 -5.05 -12.49 7.89
N LYS A 122 -5.65 -13.61 8.26
CA LYS A 122 -7.05 -13.66 8.71
C LYS A 122 -7.25 -12.89 10.01
N LEU A 123 -6.34 -13.04 10.98
CA LEU A 123 -6.39 -12.33 12.26
C LEU A 123 -6.38 -10.80 12.07
N ILE A 124 -5.60 -10.29 11.12
CA ILE A 124 -5.52 -8.85 10.84
C ILE A 124 -6.63 -8.35 9.90
N GLY A 125 -7.55 -9.20 9.47
CA GLY A 125 -8.78 -8.82 8.78
C GLY A 125 -8.91 -9.26 7.32
N ALA A 126 -8.04 -10.14 6.81
CA ALA A 126 -8.26 -10.75 5.49
C ALA A 126 -9.46 -11.70 5.54
N LYS A 127 -10.41 -11.53 4.63
CA LYS A 127 -11.54 -12.45 4.46
C LYS A 127 -11.11 -13.74 3.76
N ASN A 128 -10.23 -13.59 2.76
CA ASN A 128 -9.66 -14.69 2.00
C ASN A 128 -8.14 -14.56 1.97
N VAL A 129 -7.46 -15.70 1.88
CA VAL A 129 -6.01 -15.76 1.66
C VAL A 129 -5.76 -16.72 0.51
N ILE A 130 -5.00 -16.27 -0.48
CA ILE A 130 -4.58 -17.06 -1.64
C ILE A 130 -3.06 -17.09 -1.75
N ASN A 131 -2.53 -18.14 -2.36
CA ASN A 131 -1.10 -18.26 -2.59
C ASN A 131 -0.69 -17.44 -3.81
N THR A 132 0.48 -16.82 -3.76
CA THR A 132 1.05 -16.02 -4.87
C THR A 132 1.14 -16.83 -6.17
N SER A 133 1.34 -18.16 -6.11
CA SER A 133 1.38 -19.03 -7.27
C SER A 133 0.11 -19.00 -8.14
N GLU A 134 -1.03 -18.58 -7.59
CA GLU A 134 -2.27 -18.42 -8.34
C GLU A 134 -2.20 -17.22 -9.32
N LEU A 135 -1.31 -16.26 -9.07
CA LEU A 135 -1.14 -15.03 -9.85
C LEU A 135 0.20 -14.96 -10.59
N THR A 136 0.96 -16.06 -10.67
CA THR A 136 2.27 -16.08 -11.36
C THR A 136 2.21 -16.67 -12.78
N LYS A 137 1.07 -17.16 -13.20
CA LYS A 137 0.86 -17.62 -14.58
C LYS A 137 0.84 -16.42 -15.54
N GLU A 138 1.07 -16.70 -16.81
CA GLU A 138 0.90 -15.70 -17.85
C GLU A 138 -0.51 -15.10 -17.80
N ALA A 139 -0.58 -13.79 -17.68
CA ALA A 139 -1.85 -13.08 -17.57
C ALA A 139 -2.61 -13.07 -18.91
N ARG A 140 -3.91 -13.31 -18.87
CA ARG A 140 -4.77 -13.09 -20.04
C ARG A 140 -4.93 -11.59 -20.27
N PRO A 141 -5.15 -11.17 -21.53
CA PRO A 141 -5.47 -9.76 -21.82
C PRO A 141 -6.64 -9.21 -20.99
N LEU A 142 -7.67 -10.05 -20.78
CA LEU A 142 -8.78 -9.84 -19.84
C LEU A 142 -9.16 -11.18 -19.24
N ASP A 143 -9.33 -11.21 -17.93
CA ASP A 143 -9.87 -12.36 -17.21
C ASP A 143 -11.18 -11.96 -16.50
N LYS A 144 -11.80 -12.88 -15.77
CA LYS A 144 -12.99 -12.59 -14.98
C LYS A 144 -12.74 -11.44 -14.02
N GLY A 145 -13.60 -10.42 -14.07
CA GLY A 145 -13.54 -9.28 -13.14
C GLY A 145 -13.89 -9.72 -11.72
N LEU A 146 -12.90 -9.67 -10.82
CA LEU A 146 -13.01 -10.10 -9.43
C LEU A 146 -12.88 -8.94 -8.45
N TRP A 147 -11.98 -8.00 -8.75
CA TRP A 147 -11.53 -6.97 -7.82
C TRP A 147 -12.07 -5.59 -8.18
N ASP A 148 -12.66 -4.91 -7.21
CA ASP A 148 -13.07 -3.52 -7.35
C ASP A 148 -11.88 -2.57 -7.21
N GLY A 149 -10.87 -2.99 -6.45
CA GLY A 149 -9.62 -2.27 -6.25
C GLY A 149 -8.49 -3.20 -5.84
N ALA A 150 -7.26 -2.70 -5.90
CA ALA A 150 -6.09 -3.47 -5.49
C ALA A 150 -5.00 -2.61 -4.87
N VAL A 151 -4.22 -3.22 -3.97
CA VAL A 151 -2.93 -2.69 -3.51
C VAL A 151 -1.85 -3.69 -3.92
N ASP A 152 -0.94 -3.27 -4.79
CA ASP A 152 0.16 -4.11 -5.25
C ASP A 152 1.50 -3.64 -4.70
N THR A 153 2.22 -4.58 -4.06
CA THR A 153 3.58 -4.39 -3.53
C THR A 153 4.61 -5.27 -4.23
N VAL A 154 4.20 -6.05 -5.21
CA VAL A 154 4.99 -7.15 -5.78
C VAL A 154 5.45 -6.88 -7.20
N GLY A 155 4.61 -6.31 -8.04
CA GLY A 155 4.92 -6.08 -9.46
C GLY A 155 4.89 -7.35 -10.30
N GLY A 156 5.48 -7.28 -11.49
CA GLY A 156 5.62 -8.40 -12.43
C GLY A 156 4.30 -9.12 -12.73
N ASN A 157 4.37 -10.44 -12.90
CA ASN A 157 3.21 -11.27 -13.26
C ASN A 157 2.04 -11.16 -12.27
N VAL A 158 2.32 -10.89 -10.99
CA VAL A 158 1.26 -10.69 -9.99
C VAL A 158 0.44 -9.45 -10.32
N LEU A 159 1.10 -8.33 -10.60
CA LEU A 159 0.43 -7.09 -11.00
C LEU A 159 -0.33 -7.26 -12.33
N GLU A 160 0.25 -7.98 -13.29
CA GLU A 160 -0.38 -8.28 -14.59
C GLU A 160 -1.72 -9.03 -14.41
N ASN A 161 -1.72 -10.08 -13.58
CA ASN A 161 -2.92 -10.84 -13.27
C ASN A 161 -3.96 -10.01 -12.51
N ILE A 162 -3.53 -9.19 -11.56
CA ILE A 162 -4.42 -8.27 -10.83
C ILE A 162 -5.10 -7.30 -11.81
N LEU A 163 -4.34 -6.70 -12.72
CA LEU A 163 -4.90 -5.78 -13.73
C LEU A 163 -5.93 -6.46 -14.62
N SER A 164 -5.62 -7.68 -15.12
CA SER A 164 -6.54 -8.43 -15.99
C SER A 164 -7.82 -8.85 -15.27
N GLN A 165 -7.79 -9.03 -13.95
CA GLN A 165 -8.91 -9.44 -13.09
C GLN A 165 -9.63 -8.27 -12.43
N THR A 166 -9.20 -7.05 -12.68
CA THR A 166 -9.86 -5.86 -12.13
C THR A 166 -11.15 -5.55 -12.87
N LYS A 167 -12.21 -5.23 -12.14
CA LYS A 167 -13.53 -4.87 -12.68
C LYS A 167 -13.53 -3.48 -13.31
N ASP A 168 -14.65 -3.13 -13.94
CA ASP A 168 -14.86 -1.84 -14.57
C ASP A 168 -14.63 -0.68 -13.60
N GLY A 169 -13.85 0.30 -14.06
CA GLY A 169 -13.45 1.47 -13.29
C GLY A 169 -12.56 1.20 -12.09
N GLY A 170 -12.13 -0.05 -11.89
CA GLY A 170 -11.29 -0.40 -10.73
C GLY A 170 -9.94 0.31 -10.72
N ILE A 171 -9.39 0.53 -9.53
CA ILE A 171 -8.09 1.18 -9.34
C ILE A 171 -7.11 0.20 -8.71
N VAL A 172 -5.96 0.04 -9.36
CA VAL A 172 -4.82 -0.73 -8.85
C VAL A 172 -3.75 0.24 -8.39
N SER A 173 -3.52 0.31 -7.09
CA SER A 173 -2.45 1.11 -6.48
C SER A 173 -1.16 0.31 -6.46
N ALA A 174 -0.16 0.69 -7.24
CA ALA A 174 1.14 0.04 -7.29
C ALA A 174 2.17 0.83 -6.48
N CYS A 175 2.75 0.23 -5.45
CA CYS A 175 3.72 0.87 -4.56
C CYS A 175 4.99 0.06 -4.35
N GLY A 176 5.13 -1.11 -4.99
CA GLY A 176 6.30 -1.97 -4.84
C GLY A 176 6.57 -2.84 -6.06
N ASN A 177 7.73 -3.44 -6.07
CA ASN A 177 8.26 -4.26 -7.17
C ASN A 177 9.10 -5.43 -6.62
N ALA A 178 8.63 -6.07 -5.55
CA ALA A 178 9.39 -7.09 -4.84
C ALA A 178 9.74 -8.31 -5.71
N ALA A 179 8.94 -8.62 -6.74
CA ALA A 179 9.23 -9.70 -7.68
C ALA A 179 9.90 -9.17 -8.96
N ASP A 180 9.36 -8.11 -9.58
CA ASP A 180 9.92 -7.55 -10.81
C ASP A 180 9.50 -6.08 -10.98
N ILE A 181 10.36 -5.30 -11.66
CA ILE A 181 10.10 -3.91 -12.07
C ILE A 181 9.37 -3.84 -13.41
N LYS A 182 9.38 -4.92 -14.18
CA LYS A 182 8.74 -4.97 -15.50
C LYS A 182 7.25 -5.23 -15.36
N LEU A 183 6.49 -4.69 -16.29
CA LEU A 183 5.05 -4.89 -16.43
C LEU A 183 4.76 -5.28 -17.89
N ASN A 184 4.50 -6.55 -18.16
CA ASN A 184 4.10 -7.06 -19.47
C ASN A 184 2.59 -7.22 -19.50
N THR A 185 1.87 -6.17 -19.83
CA THR A 185 0.42 -6.20 -19.90
C THR A 185 -0.09 -5.70 -21.26
N THR A 186 -1.37 -5.91 -21.53
CA THR A 186 -2.03 -5.35 -22.69
C THR A 186 -2.81 -4.09 -22.34
N VAL A 187 -3.23 -3.33 -23.32
CA VAL A 187 -4.08 -2.16 -23.12
C VAL A 187 -5.54 -2.52 -22.80
N MET A 188 -5.91 -3.81 -22.89
CA MET A 188 -7.30 -4.27 -22.80
C MET A 188 -7.99 -3.92 -21.48
N PRO A 189 -7.36 -4.12 -20.28
CA PRO A 189 -7.97 -3.70 -19.03
C PRO A 189 -8.29 -2.20 -18.99
N PHE A 190 -7.43 -1.39 -19.57
CA PHE A 190 -7.56 0.06 -19.58
C PHE A 190 -8.63 0.54 -20.56
N ILE A 191 -8.68 -0.01 -21.78
CA ILE A 191 -9.64 0.41 -22.81
C ILE A 191 -11.03 -0.13 -22.52
N ILE A 192 -11.14 -1.43 -22.20
CA ILE A 192 -12.46 -2.09 -22.11
C ILE A 192 -13.11 -1.86 -20.76
N ARG A 193 -12.33 -1.83 -19.67
CA ARG A 193 -12.86 -1.68 -18.29
C ARG A 193 -12.53 -0.36 -17.63
N GLY A 194 -11.78 0.51 -18.29
CA GLY A 194 -11.37 1.78 -17.68
C GLY A 194 -10.56 1.60 -16.40
N VAL A 195 -9.86 0.46 -16.25
CA VAL A 195 -8.98 0.20 -15.11
C VAL A 195 -7.92 1.28 -15.02
N LYS A 196 -7.60 1.69 -13.81
CA LYS A 196 -6.55 2.69 -13.56
C LYS A 196 -5.40 2.04 -12.79
N LEU A 197 -4.18 2.15 -13.34
CA LEU A 197 -2.97 1.83 -12.63
C LEU A 197 -2.39 3.11 -12.03
N TRP A 198 -2.36 3.19 -10.70
CA TRP A 198 -1.95 4.38 -9.98
C TRP A 198 -0.68 4.11 -9.16
N GLY A 199 0.42 4.77 -9.54
CA GLY A 199 1.68 4.68 -8.81
C GLY A 199 1.62 5.45 -7.49
N ILE A 200 2.05 4.81 -6.41
CA ILE A 200 2.15 5.41 -5.08
C ILE A 200 3.63 5.55 -4.72
N ASN A 201 4.08 6.78 -4.61
CA ASN A 201 5.42 7.07 -4.10
C ASN A 201 5.40 7.06 -2.57
N SER A 202 6.31 6.31 -1.98
CA SER A 202 6.41 6.12 -0.52
C SER A 202 7.07 7.29 0.22
N VAL A 203 7.65 8.26 -0.50
CA VAL A 203 8.46 9.37 0.04
C VAL A 203 8.22 10.65 -0.72
#